data_3aee2ac5573f9f1f690bc3de2ea0b8db
#
_entry.id   3aee2ac5573f9f1f690bc3de2ea0b8db
#
_cell.length_a   1.000
_cell.length_b   1.000
_cell.length_c   1.000
_cell.angle_alpha   90.00
_cell.angle_beta   90.00
_cell.angle_gamma   90.00
#
_symmetry.space_group_name_H-M   'P 1'
#
loop_
_entity.id
_entity.type
_entity.pdbx_description
1 polymer ?
#
loop_
_entity_poly.entity_id
_entity_poly.type
_entity_poly.pdbx_seq_one_letter_code
_entity_poly.pdbx_strand_id
1 'polypeptide(L)'
;MIITKITIKNFKSFGNNEQTITLNPDYGELILLSGRNGAGKSSIPEAIDYCLFNKVKGKKKKHVVLSSLPNRLNDNLYTSLEFNIDKNEYKIERSMNPNKIVLYENHAKYNRTGSKNINNKIETIINIDLETFKSFISMSINDFKNFMTLSPEEKRTLLDKLFNLGVLNDLVKILRNLKSNNEKELIKYDQQTVLFEQNIESFNDTINKIKEAKKSSLNDEINTVRSDILSKKEDFLKIQQKIQKIKEKELELKNLQETEYKKIRELEYQIREFDRQLKVYANDKCPVCGSDLQSDEHLNKQDLIKQQKIETEHIYNELVLKKKKLEEKEIKLRNIYESATSTFSELKVYLTQLKTRLKELKNKQTIDSDSAEITELLKNIEKNEKSLNVAKNKKDDCIVNQNIFKKLDELFSDSGVKKSIISSIIGPINKYIEENLKLLDMPFKVNLNDQFNASITLLGNDVDVETLSTGETKKVNISIMLAYLKMIRMKRKINILFLDEIFSSIDIEGINSIVQILKHFAREWNVNVFLVHHSHLDRNMFDRVLHIEKNITSYIQEERIKTPKQIKQEVEDLTKINYIEEIYDN
;
A
#
# COMPACT_ATOMS: atom_id res chain seq x y z
N MET A 1 14.90 0.56 8.26
CA MET A 1 15.92 -0.32 8.89
C MET A 1 17.29 0.08 8.39
N ILE A 2 18.15 0.56 9.25
CA ILE A 2 19.53 0.98 8.96
C ILE A 2 20.47 -0.04 9.58
N ILE A 3 21.08 -0.87 8.77
CA ILE A 3 22.05 -1.88 9.23
C ILE A 3 23.36 -1.18 9.54
N THR A 4 23.89 -1.44 10.73
CA THR A 4 25.15 -0.83 11.22
C THR A 4 26.28 -1.84 11.32
N LYS A 5 25.95 -3.13 11.55
CA LYS A 5 27.00 -4.15 11.70
C LYS A 5 26.50 -5.53 11.29
N ILE A 6 27.34 -6.25 10.57
CA ILE A 6 27.12 -7.62 10.12
C ILE A 6 28.28 -8.46 10.63
N THR A 7 27.99 -9.55 11.37
CA THR A 7 29.02 -10.47 11.86
C THR A 7 28.71 -11.88 11.36
N ILE A 8 29.73 -12.55 10.85
CA ILE A 8 29.62 -13.87 10.23
C ILE A 8 30.75 -14.76 10.78
N LYS A 9 30.39 -15.98 11.23
CA LYS A 9 31.33 -17.00 11.68
C LYS A 9 30.82 -18.38 11.28
N ASN A 10 31.68 -19.21 10.77
CA ASN A 10 31.39 -20.59 10.35
C ASN A 10 30.16 -20.70 9.41
N PHE A 11 30.00 -19.73 8.54
CA PHE A 11 28.89 -19.68 7.58
C PHE A 11 29.41 -19.99 6.17
N LYS A 12 28.98 -21.11 5.62
CA LYS A 12 29.40 -21.61 4.29
C LYS A 12 30.93 -21.68 4.16
N SER A 13 31.53 -20.80 3.37
CA SER A 13 33.00 -20.73 3.17
C SER A 13 33.73 -20.03 4.29
N PHE A 14 33.10 -19.18 5.07
CA PHE A 14 33.72 -18.46 6.19
C PHE A 14 34.02 -19.42 7.34
N GLY A 15 35.21 -19.24 7.94
CA GLY A 15 35.73 -20.10 8.99
C GLY A 15 35.43 -19.64 10.41
N ASN A 16 36.20 -20.15 11.35
CA ASN A 16 35.97 -19.94 12.78
C ASN A 16 36.30 -18.54 13.29
N ASN A 17 37.05 -17.75 12.54
CA ASN A 17 37.33 -16.36 12.88
C ASN A 17 36.11 -15.50 12.53
N GLU A 18 35.67 -14.68 13.47
CA GLU A 18 34.56 -13.75 13.24
C GLU A 18 34.93 -12.71 12.19
N GLN A 19 34.10 -12.61 11.17
CA GLN A 19 34.24 -11.59 10.14
C GLN A 19 33.16 -10.53 10.38
N THR A 20 33.59 -9.28 10.57
CA THR A 20 32.70 -8.18 10.87
C THR A 20 32.77 -7.10 9.80
N ILE A 21 31.63 -6.67 9.31
CA ILE A 21 31.47 -5.54 8.40
C ILE A 21 30.70 -4.47 9.14
N THR A 22 31.31 -3.33 9.41
CA THR A 22 30.67 -2.17 10.03
C THR A 22 30.26 -1.17 8.96
N LEU A 23 29.02 -0.70 9.02
CA LEU A 23 28.44 0.27 8.08
C LEU A 23 28.15 1.58 8.81
N ASN A 24 28.35 2.70 8.13
CA ASN A 24 28.01 3.99 8.70
C ASN A 24 26.47 4.20 8.58
N PRO A 25 25.78 4.62 9.65
CA PRO A 25 24.36 4.93 9.60
C PRO A 25 24.03 6.27 8.91
N ASP A 26 25.00 7.20 8.85
CA ASP A 26 24.77 8.59 8.47
C ASP A 26 25.07 8.88 6.99
N TYR A 27 25.86 8.05 6.34
CA TYR A 27 26.18 8.17 4.92
C TYR A 27 26.40 6.82 4.25
N GLY A 28 26.07 6.75 2.96
CA GLY A 28 26.27 5.56 2.15
C GLY A 28 27.66 5.52 1.49
N GLU A 29 28.20 4.32 1.37
CA GLU A 29 29.49 4.03 0.74
C GLU A 29 29.30 3.14 -0.50
N LEU A 30 30.12 3.33 -1.53
CA LEU A 30 30.28 2.35 -2.61
C LEU A 30 31.41 1.38 -2.25
N ILE A 31 31.07 0.12 -2.04
CA ILE A 31 31.94 -0.92 -1.50
C ILE A 31 32.16 -1.99 -2.57
N LEU A 32 33.41 -2.23 -2.95
CA LEU A 32 33.76 -3.33 -3.84
C LEU A 32 33.92 -4.63 -3.06
N LEU A 33 33.12 -5.65 -3.41
CA LEU A 33 33.34 -7.02 -2.97
C LEU A 33 34.18 -7.75 -4.01
N SER A 34 35.49 -7.83 -3.80
CA SER A 34 36.42 -8.52 -4.67
C SER A 34 36.77 -9.91 -4.15
N GLY A 35 37.31 -10.76 -4.99
CA GLY A 35 37.75 -12.12 -4.63
C GLY A 35 37.39 -13.14 -5.71
N ARG A 36 38.09 -14.26 -5.68
CA ARG A 36 37.92 -15.36 -6.67
C ARG A 36 36.51 -15.95 -6.63
N ASN A 37 36.11 -16.65 -7.70
CA ASN A 37 34.86 -17.40 -7.72
C ASN A 37 34.87 -18.47 -6.63
N GLY A 38 33.75 -18.56 -5.88
CA GLY A 38 33.65 -19.47 -4.74
C GLY A 38 34.37 -19.00 -3.46
N ALA A 39 34.94 -17.78 -3.43
CA ALA A 39 35.52 -17.21 -2.22
C ALA A 39 34.50 -16.87 -1.12
N GLY A 40 33.20 -16.75 -1.45
CA GLY A 40 32.19 -16.51 -0.43
C GLY A 40 31.49 -15.14 -0.52
N LYS A 41 31.68 -14.40 -1.62
CA LYS A 41 31.05 -13.08 -1.82
C LYS A 41 29.52 -13.12 -1.62
N SER A 42 28.84 -14.06 -2.25
CA SER A 42 27.39 -14.25 -2.13
C SER A 42 26.95 -14.76 -0.74
N SER A 43 27.88 -15.23 0.11
CA SER A 43 27.54 -15.69 1.46
C SER A 43 27.22 -14.53 2.41
N ILE A 44 27.66 -13.31 2.10
CA ILE A 44 27.39 -12.12 2.94
C ILE A 44 25.88 -11.78 2.93
N PRO A 45 25.23 -11.53 1.78
CA PRO A 45 23.79 -11.30 1.76
C PRO A 45 22.98 -12.52 2.26
N GLU A 46 23.45 -13.74 2.01
CA GLU A 46 22.78 -14.94 2.53
C GLU A 46 22.87 -15.06 4.05
N ALA A 47 23.94 -14.57 4.69
CA ALA A 47 24.05 -14.52 6.15
C ALA A 47 23.06 -13.52 6.75
N ILE A 48 22.81 -12.41 6.07
CA ILE A 48 21.77 -11.45 6.47
C ILE A 48 20.38 -12.11 6.36
N ASP A 49 20.08 -12.78 5.24
CA ASP A 49 18.83 -13.52 5.06
C ASP A 49 18.62 -14.55 6.18
N TYR A 50 19.64 -15.33 6.49
CA TYR A 50 19.59 -16.32 7.56
C TYR A 50 19.37 -15.67 8.93
N CYS A 51 20.11 -14.60 9.23
CA CYS A 51 20.01 -13.90 10.50
C CYS A 51 18.61 -13.36 10.75
N LEU A 52 18.01 -12.70 9.74
CA LEU A 52 16.69 -12.09 9.84
C LEU A 52 15.55 -13.11 9.79
N PHE A 53 15.56 -14.00 8.78
CA PHE A 53 14.40 -14.81 8.42
C PHE A 53 14.52 -16.30 8.75
N ASN A 54 15.69 -16.75 9.22
CA ASN A 54 15.99 -18.19 9.37
C ASN A 54 15.77 -18.99 8.07
N LYS A 55 15.96 -18.35 6.93
CA LYS A 55 15.78 -18.90 5.60
C LYS A 55 16.83 -18.30 4.68
N VAL A 56 17.31 -19.07 3.74
CA VAL A 56 18.19 -18.60 2.67
C VAL A 56 17.63 -19.06 1.34
N LYS A 57 17.53 -18.15 0.37
CA LYS A 57 17.06 -18.47 -0.97
C LYS A 57 18.26 -18.62 -1.91
N GLY A 58 18.44 -19.77 -2.50
CA GLY A 58 19.52 -20.04 -3.45
C GLY A 58 19.27 -19.45 -4.84
N LYS A 59 20.30 -19.49 -5.71
CA LYS A 59 20.27 -18.96 -7.10
C LYS A 59 19.11 -19.49 -7.97
N LYS A 60 18.61 -20.71 -7.71
CA LYS A 60 17.47 -21.33 -8.44
C LYS A 60 16.10 -21.05 -7.82
N LYS A 61 15.93 -19.97 -7.05
CA LYS A 61 14.67 -19.60 -6.34
C LYS A 61 14.17 -20.68 -5.35
N LYS A 62 14.90 -21.75 -5.09
CA LYS A 62 14.59 -22.75 -4.07
C LYS A 62 15.25 -22.38 -2.74
N HIS A 63 14.59 -22.69 -1.62
CA HIS A 63 15.21 -22.55 -0.32
C HIS A 63 16.43 -23.46 -0.18
N VAL A 64 17.51 -22.90 0.36
CA VAL A 64 18.70 -23.68 0.73
C VAL A 64 18.39 -24.46 1.99
N VAL A 65 18.80 -25.72 2.03
CA VAL A 65 18.65 -26.56 3.22
C VAL A 65 19.52 -25.98 4.33
N LEU A 66 18.93 -25.66 5.48
CA LEU A 66 19.63 -24.97 6.57
C LEU A 66 20.85 -25.74 7.09
N SER A 67 20.78 -27.07 7.12
CA SER A 67 21.92 -27.92 7.52
C SER A 67 23.14 -27.81 6.60
N SER A 68 23.02 -27.19 5.43
CA SER A 68 24.14 -26.94 4.51
C SER A 68 24.81 -25.57 4.71
N LEU A 69 24.31 -24.75 5.63
CA LEU A 69 24.84 -23.41 5.91
C LEU A 69 26.09 -23.41 6.80
N PRO A 70 26.24 -24.30 7.80
CA PRO A 70 27.46 -24.35 8.59
C PRO A 70 28.68 -24.65 7.70
N ASN A 71 29.82 -24.11 8.08
CA ASN A 71 31.08 -24.41 7.43
C ASN A 71 31.39 -25.90 7.57
N ARG A 72 31.94 -26.51 6.51
CA ARG A 72 32.22 -27.96 6.48
C ARG A 72 33.27 -28.40 7.50
N LEU A 73 34.09 -27.49 7.98
CA LEU A 73 35.14 -27.77 8.99
C LEU A 73 34.70 -27.51 10.41
N ASN A 74 33.68 -26.64 10.58
CA ASN A 74 33.24 -26.17 11.90
C ASN A 74 31.73 -26.00 11.90
N ASP A 75 31.04 -26.80 12.69
CA ASP A 75 29.56 -26.84 12.70
C ASP A 75 28.86 -25.68 13.44
N ASN A 76 29.58 -24.95 14.29
CA ASN A 76 29.03 -23.89 15.14
C ASN A 76 28.87 -22.57 14.37
N LEU A 77 27.88 -22.54 13.49
CA LEU A 77 27.53 -21.34 12.73
C LEU A 77 27.01 -20.25 13.67
N TYR A 78 27.50 -19.02 13.45
CA TYR A 78 27.01 -17.82 14.12
C TYR A 78 26.90 -16.66 13.13
N THR A 79 25.78 -15.94 13.23
CA THR A 79 25.55 -14.68 12.53
C THR A 79 24.96 -13.67 13.49
N SER A 80 25.38 -12.42 13.37
CA SER A 80 24.78 -11.33 14.11
C SER A 80 24.52 -10.14 13.19
N LEU A 81 23.43 -9.46 13.42
CA LEU A 81 23.03 -8.27 12.70
C LEU A 81 22.62 -7.18 13.68
N GLU A 82 23.25 -6.03 13.60
CA GLU A 82 22.89 -4.83 14.35
C GLU A 82 22.27 -3.81 13.39
N PHE A 83 21.12 -3.24 13.77
CA PHE A 83 20.40 -2.30 12.91
C PHE A 83 19.47 -1.40 13.71
N ASN A 84 19.15 -0.23 13.13
CA ASN A 84 18.26 0.75 13.71
C ASN A 84 16.95 0.80 12.90
N ILE A 85 15.82 0.89 13.60
CA ILE A 85 14.52 1.24 13.01
C ILE A 85 13.98 2.40 13.82
N ASP A 86 13.76 3.51 13.17
CA ASP A 86 13.37 4.79 13.76
C ASP A 86 14.33 5.20 14.89
N LYS A 87 13.89 5.16 16.15
CA LYS A 87 14.71 5.53 17.32
C LYS A 87 15.22 4.32 18.10
N ASN A 88 14.90 3.10 17.68
CA ASN A 88 15.26 1.89 18.40
C ASN A 88 16.43 1.19 17.74
N GLU A 89 17.33 0.69 18.58
CA GLU A 89 18.47 -0.13 18.18
C GLU A 89 18.13 -1.62 18.42
N TYR A 90 18.41 -2.42 17.42
CA TYR A 90 18.15 -3.86 17.45
C TYR A 90 19.43 -4.63 17.18
N LYS A 91 19.61 -5.74 17.90
CA LYS A 91 20.64 -6.74 17.58
C LYS A 91 20.00 -8.12 17.57
N ILE A 92 20.21 -8.83 16.47
CA ILE A 92 19.80 -10.25 16.35
C ILE A 92 21.09 -11.08 16.33
N GLU A 93 21.13 -12.10 17.16
CA GLU A 93 22.15 -13.14 17.13
C GLU A 93 21.49 -14.46 16.81
N ARG A 94 21.97 -15.14 15.79
CA ARG A 94 21.46 -16.45 15.38
C ARG A 94 22.61 -17.42 15.19
N SER A 95 22.47 -18.57 15.82
CA SER A 95 23.46 -19.65 15.70
C SER A 95 22.81 -20.99 15.35
N MET A 96 23.63 -21.88 14.83
CA MET A 96 23.29 -23.27 14.60
C MET A 96 24.40 -24.13 15.19
N ASN A 97 24.02 -25.24 15.82
CA ASN A 97 24.90 -26.15 16.55
C ASN A 97 25.74 -25.46 17.65
N PRO A 98 25.10 -24.94 18.73
CA PRO A 98 23.70 -25.12 19.11
C PRO A 98 22.74 -24.14 18.42
N ASN A 99 21.50 -24.60 18.18
CA ASN A 99 20.47 -23.76 17.59
C ASN A 99 19.95 -22.75 18.61
N LYS A 100 20.28 -21.47 18.44
CA LYS A 100 19.93 -20.39 19.35
C LYS A 100 19.63 -19.13 18.59
N ILE A 101 18.62 -18.40 19.06
CA ILE A 101 18.30 -17.05 18.61
C ILE A 101 18.15 -16.13 19.81
N VAL A 102 18.74 -14.94 19.72
CA VAL A 102 18.60 -13.88 20.71
C VAL A 102 18.28 -12.58 19.98
N LEU A 103 17.32 -11.85 20.52
CA LEU A 103 16.97 -10.50 20.06
C LEU A 103 17.25 -9.52 21.21
N TYR A 104 17.91 -8.44 20.90
CA TYR A 104 18.09 -7.28 21.78
C TYR A 104 17.36 -6.09 21.18
N GLU A 105 16.73 -5.32 22.05
CA GLU A 105 16.07 -4.05 21.72
C GLU A 105 16.59 -2.99 22.70
N ASN A 106 17.25 -1.94 22.19
CA ASN A 106 17.92 -0.90 22.99
C ASN A 106 18.84 -1.50 24.08
N HIS A 107 19.72 -2.41 23.67
CA HIS A 107 20.65 -3.19 24.50
C HIS A 107 20.01 -4.16 25.50
N ALA A 108 18.70 -4.13 25.67
CA ALA A 108 17.99 -5.07 26.54
C ALA A 108 17.63 -6.35 25.80
N LYS A 109 17.92 -7.49 26.44
CA LYS A 109 17.54 -8.80 25.86
C LYS A 109 16.02 -8.99 25.91
N TYR A 110 15.44 -9.39 24.78
CA TYR A 110 14.01 -9.71 24.70
C TYR A 110 13.67 -10.95 25.53
N ASN A 111 12.80 -10.78 26.52
CA ASN A 111 12.59 -11.76 27.60
C ASN A 111 11.64 -12.92 27.27
N ARG A 112 10.98 -12.94 26.10
CA ARG A 112 10.12 -14.09 25.74
C ARG A 112 10.97 -15.26 25.27
N THR A 113 10.76 -16.42 25.87
CA THR A 113 11.44 -17.67 25.51
C THR A 113 10.77 -18.35 24.32
N GLY A 114 11.58 -19.10 23.55
CA GLY A 114 11.14 -19.88 22.39
C GLY A 114 11.45 -19.21 21.05
N SER A 115 12.12 -19.95 20.18
CA SER A 115 12.55 -19.46 18.85
C SER A 115 11.39 -18.96 17.99
N LYS A 116 10.19 -19.55 18.10
CA LYS A 116 8.99 -19.13 17.38
C LYS A 116 8.53 -17.72 17.78
N ASN A 117 8.52 -17.44 19.09
CA ASN A 117 8.11 -16.12 19.60
C ASN A 117 9.07 -15.01 19.17
N ILE A 118 10.39 -15.31 19.21
CA ILE A 118 11.41 -14.35 18.77
C ILE A 118 11.33 -14.12 17.28
N ASN A 119 11.16 -15.14 16.45
CA ASN A 119 10.99 -14.99 15.00
C ASN A 119 9.76 -14.15 14.66
N ASN A 120 8.61 -14.40 15.29
CA ASN A 120 7.40 -13.59 15.10
C ASN A 120 7.62 -12.11 15.48
N LYS A 121 8.35 -11.86 16.59
CA LYS A 121 8.70 -10.48 16.98
C LYS A 121 9.61 -9.83 15.93
N ILE A 122 10.61 -10.55 15.41
CA ILE A 122 11.50 -10.06 14.35
C ILE A 122 10.69 -9.73 13.09
N GLU A 123 9.81 -10.62 12.64
CA GLU A 123 8.92 -10.38 11.49
C GLU A 123 8.05 -9.13 11.70
N THR A 124 7.53 -8.92 12.91
CA THR A 124 6.75 -7.73 13.26
C THR A 124 7.59 -6.45 13.21
N ILE A 125 8.85 -6.49 13.72
CA ILE A 125 9.77 -5.34 13.73
C ILE A 125 10.16 -4.97 12.30
N ILE A 126 10.54 -5.96 11.48
CA ILE A 126 11.01 -5.73 10.11
C ILE A 126 9.83 -5.40 9.19
N ASN A 127 8.66 -5.98 9.43
CA ASN A 127 7.41 -5.82 8.67
C ASN A 127 7.58 -6.03 7.15
N ILE A 128 8.44 -6.98 6.76
CA ILE A 128 8.63 -7.44 5.38
C ILE A 128 9.01 -8.92 5.38
N ASP A 129 8.59 -9.64 4.36
CA ASP A 129 9.01 -11.02 4.12
C ASP A 129 10.38 -11.11 3.42
N LEU A 130 10.96 -12.31 3.41
CA LEU A 130 12.26 -12.57 2.78
C LEU A 130 12.27 -12.24 1.28
N GLU A 131 11.20 -12.51 0.55
CA GLU A 131 11.18 -12.25 -0.90
C GLU A 131 11.18 -10.76 -1.20
N THR A 132 10.36 -10.03 -0.48
CA THR A 132 10.32 -8.57 -0.56
C THR A 132 11.66 -7.96 -0.13
N PHE A 133 12.23 -8.43 1.00
CA PHE A 133 13.53 -7.97 1.46
C PHE A 133 14.62 -8.21 0.41
N LYS A 134 14.70 -9.41 -0.15
CA LYS A 134 15.67 -9.73 -1.20
C LYS A 134 15.53 -8.85 -2.44
N SER A 135 14.30 -8.55 -2.84
CA SER A 135 14.07 -7.67 -3.99
C SER A 135 14.58 -6.24 -3.77
N PHE A 136 14.77 -5.83 -2.51
CA PHE A 136 15.31 -4.51 -2.16
C PHE A 136 16.81 -4.48 -1.97
N ILE A 137 17.40 -5.56 -1.48
CA ILE A 137 18.81 -5.56 -1.07
C ILE A 137 19.74 -6.33 -2.01
N SER A 138 19.24 -7.22 -2.86
CA SER A 138 20.09 -8.05 -3.71
C SER A 138 19.52 -8.09 -5.13
N MET A 139 20.17 -7.38 -6.02
CA MET A 139 19.84 -7.34 -7.43
C MET A 139 21.01 -7.83 -8.26
N SER A 140 20.73 -8.79 -9.15
CA SER A 140 21.63 -9.13 -10.24
C SER A 140 21.12 -8.46 -11.52
N ILE A 141 22.03 -8.02 -12.37
CA ILE A 141 21.64 -7.53 -13.71
C ILE A 141 20.90 -8.62 -14.50
N ASN A 142 21.15 -9.88 -14.15
CA ASN A 142 20.44 -11.01 -14.74
C ASN A 142 18.98 -11.09 -14.27
N ASP A 143 18.66 -10.66 -13.06
CA ASP A 143 17.27 -10.53 -12.58
C ASP A 143 16.57 -9.35 -13.23
N PHE A 144 17.34 -8.31 -13.61
CA PHE A 144 16.89 -7.11 -14.29
C PHE A 144 17.09 -7.14 -15.82
N LYS A 145 17.83 -8.14 -16.33
CA LYS A 145 18.20 -8.31 -17.76
C LYS A 145 17.03 -8.15 -18.73
N ASN A 146 15.81 -8.27 -18.22
CA ASN A 146 14.65 -8.40 -19.06
C ASN A 146 13.50 -7.47 -18.64
N PHE A 147 13.75 -6.39 -17.85
CA PHE A 147 12.63 -5.48 -17.58
C PHE A 147 12.01 -4.94 -18.86
N MET A 148 12.84 -4.64 -19.85
CA MET A 148 12.40 -4.20 -21.17
C MET A 148 11.64 -5.30 -21.94
N THR A 149 12.04 -6.55 -21.77
CA THR A 149 11.50 -7.74 -22.47
C THR A 149 10.53 -8.56 -21.61
N LEU A 150 10.33 -8.23 -20.33
CA LEU A 150 9.30 -8.83 -19.49
C LEU A 150 7.92 -8.60 -20.10
N SER A 151 7.09 -9.63 -20.06
CA SER A 151 5.68 -9.48 -20.42
C SER A 151 4.98 -8.44 -19.52
N PRO A 152 3.92 -7.80 -19.96
CA PRO A 152 3.16 -6.86 -19.15
C PRO A 152 2.72 -7.45 -17.80
N GLU A 153 2.42 -8.73 -17.76
CA GLU A 153 1.99 -9.45 -16.56
C GLU A 153 3.13 -9.65 -15.56
N GLU A 154 4.34 -9.98 -16.04
CA GLU A 154 5.54 -10.10 -15.20
C GLU A 154 5.96 -8.73 -14.64
N LYS A 155 5.91 -7.66 -15.46
CA LYS A 155 6.14 -6.29 -15.01
C LYS A 155 5.16 -5.89 -13.90
N ARG A 156 3.86 -6.16 -14.09
CA ARG A 156 2.84 -5.92 -13.07
C ARG A 156 3.11 -6.69 -11.77
N THR A 157 3.44 -7.98 -11.88
CA THR A 157 3.75 -8.82 -10.72
C THR A 157 4.95 -8.29 -9.93
N LEU A 158 5.98 -7.82 -10.63
CA LEU A 158 7.14 -7.21 -10.01
C LEU A 158 6.75 -5.94 -9.24
N LEU A 159 5.93 -5.09 -9.83
CA LEU A 159 5.47 -3.84 -9.26
C LEU A 159 4.50 -4.04 -8.10
N ASP A 160 3.58 -4.99 -8.23
CA ASP A 160 2.67 -5.37 -7.16
C ASP A 160 3.44 -5.78 -5.90
N LYS A 161 4.55 -6.52 -6.06
CA LYS A 161 5.44 -6.89 -4.95
C LYS A 161 6.17 -5.67 -4.37
N LEU A 162 6.69 -4.80 -5.21
CA LEU A 162 7.55 -3.70 -4.81
C LEU A 162 6.77 -2.55 -4.16
N PHE A 163 5.58 -2.25 -4.66
CA PHE A 163 4.71 -1.23 -4.09
C PHE A 163 3.72 -1.79 -3.07
N ASN A 164 3.83 -3.11 -2.78
CA ASN A 164 2.92 -3.82 -1.87
C ASN A 164 1.44 -3.68 -2.30
N LEU A 165 1.20 -3.70 -3.61
CA LEU A 165 -0.15 -3.62 -4.18
C LEU A 165 -0.91 -4.95 -4.04
N GLY A 166 -0.24 -6.00 -3.56
CA GLY A 166 -0.86 -7.29 -3.25
C GLY A 166 -2.04 -7.18 -2.29
N VAL A 167 -2.02 -6.19 -1.38
CA VAL A 167 -3.14 -5.86 -0.50
C VAL A 167 -4.42 -5.55 -1.29
N LEU A 168 -4.31 -4.87 -2.45
CA LEU A 168 -5.46 -4.60 -3.32
C LEU A 168 -6.04 -5.89 -3.89
N ASN A 169 -5.19 -6.84 -4.28
CA ASN A 169 -5.64 -8.14 -4.78
C ASN A 169 -6.36 -8.95 -3.68
N ASP A 170 -5.91 -8.86 -2.43
CA ASP A 170 -6.59 -9.50 -1.30
C ASP A 170 -7.92 -8.81 -0.99
N LEU A 171 -8.00 -7.50 -1.09
CA LEU A 171 -9.27 -6.76 -0.98
C LEU A 171 -10.26 -7.16 -2.08
N VAL A 172 -9.81 -7.34 -3.33
CA VAL A 172 -10.64 -7.84 -4.44
C VAL A 172 -11.16 -9.26 -4.16
N LYS A 173 -10.33 -10.15 -3.59
CA LYS A 173 -10.80 -11.50 -3.20
C LYS A 173 -11.87 -11.43 -2.12
N ILE A 174 -11.66 -10.61 -1.10
CA ILE A 174 -12.66 -10.39 -0.03
C ILE A 174 -13.96 -9.83 -0.63
N LEU A 175 -13.84 -8.84 -1.51
CA LEU A 175 -15.00 -8.24 -2.17
C LEU A 175 -15.79 -9.27 -3.00
N ARG A 176 -15.12 -10.14 -3.74
CA ARG A 176 -15.78 -11.24 -4.49
C ARG A 176 -16.56 -12.18 -3.57
N ASN A 177 -15.99 -12.54 -2.44
CA ASN A 177 -16.69 -13.38 -1.45
C ASN A 177 -17.90 -12.66 -0.86
N LEU A 178 -17.78 -11.38 -0.51
CA LEU A 178 -18.88 -10.58 0.00
C LEU A 178 -20.00 -10.45 -1.03
N LYS A 179 -19.68 -10.20 -2.30
CA LYS A 179 -20.65 -10.15 -3.41
C LYS A 179 -21.40 -11.47 -3.55
N SER A 180 -20.66 -12.58 -3.63
CA SER A 180 -21.28 -13.91 -3.76
C SER A 180 -22.22 -14.23 -2.60
N ASN A 181 -21.85 -13.86 -1.39
CA ASN A 181 -22.72 -14.07 -0.22
C ASN A 181 -23.96 -13.16 -0.28
N ASN A 182 -23.78 -11.91 -0.64
CA ASN A 182 -24.88 -10.95 -0.77
C ASN A 182 -25.87 -11.35 -1.89
N GLU A 183 -25.38 -11.89 -3.01
CA GLU A 183 -26.23 -12.42 -4.09
C GLU A 183 -27.10 -13.59 -3.62
N LYS A 184 -26.50 -14.52 -2.86
CA LYS A 184 -27.24 -15.64 -2.28
C LYS A 184 -28.31 -15.17 -1.28
N GLU A 185 -27.97 -14.19 -0.45
CA GLU A 185 -28.92 -13.60 0.49
C GLU A 185 -30.04 -12.85 -0.24
N LEU A 186 -29.71 -12.10 -1.27
CA LEU A 186 -30.68 -11.39 -2.10
C LEU A 186 -31.69 -12.35 -2.72
N ILE A 187 -31.24 -13.44 -3.35
CA ILE A 187 -32.11 -14.46 -3.93
C ILE A 187 -33.01 -15.10 -2.86
N LYS A 188 -32.43 -15.41 -1.70
CA LYS A 188 -33.18 -15.97 -0.56
C LYS A 188 -34.31 -15.05 -0.10
N TYR A 189 -34.01 -13.76 0.12
CA TYR A 189 -35.00 -12.81 0.60
C TYR A 189 -36.01 -12.44 -0.48
N ASP A 190 -35.63 -12.45 -1.76
CA ASP A 190 -36.52 -12.29 -2.88
C ASP A 190 -37.58 -13.44 -2.93
N GLN A 191 -37.12 -14.67 -2.84
CA GLN A 191 -38.00 -15.84 -2.78
C GLN A 191 -38.92 -15.81 -1.55
N GLN A 192 -38.40 -15.39 -0.39
CA GLN A 192 -39.18 -15.25 0.83
C GLN A 192 -40.27 -14.17 0.71
N THR A 193 -39.96 -13.04 0.09
CA THR A 193 -40.96 -11.99 -0.15
C THR A 193 -42.10 -12.48 -1.01
N VAL A 194 -41.79 -13.15 -2.11
CA VAL A 194 -42.79 -13.72 -3.00
C VAL A 194 -43.65 -14.76 -2.27
N LEU A 195 -43.02 -15.64 -1.50
CA LEU A 195 -43.75 -16.68 -0.75
C LEU A 195 -44.71 -16.09 0.29
N PHE A 196 -44.24 -15.08 1.07
CA PHE A 196 -45.10 -14.45 2.07
C PHE A 196 -46.23 -13.65 1.44
N GLU A 197 -46.01 -12.98 0.30
CA GLU A 197 -47.04 -12.27 -0.45
C GLU A 197 -48.11 -13.27 -0.97
N GLN A 198 -47.69 -14.37 -1.56
CA GLN A 198 -48.63 -15.44 -2.01
C GLN A 198 -49.42 -16.06 -0.85
N ASN A 199 -48.75 -16.29 0.30
CA ASN A 199 -49.46 -16.81 1.47
C ASN A 199 -50.50 -15.83 2.00
N ILE A 200 -50.16 -14.54 2.07
CA ILE A 200 -51.10 -13.49 2.51
C ILE A 200 -52.29 -13.39 1.54
N GLU A 201 -52.03 -13.45 0.24
CA GLU A 201 -53.09 -13.46 -0.79
C GLU A 201 -54.00 -14.68 -0.66
N SER A 202 -53.43 -15.88 -0.54
CA SER A 202 -54.18 -17.13 -0.36
C SER A 202 -55.03 -17.13 0.91
N PHE A 203 -54.49 -16.64 2.04
CA PHE A 203 -55.28 -16.51 3.28
C PHE A 203 -56.41 -15.47 3.14
N ASN A 204 -56.13 -14.36 2.43
CA ASN A 204 -57.12 -13.34 2.17
C ASN A 204 -58.27 -13.88 1.30
N ASP A 205 -57.98 -14.67 0.27
CA ASP A 205 -58.96 -15.32 -0.58
C ASP A 205 -59.83 -16.29 0.21
N THR A 206 -59.21 -17.04 1.10
CA THR A 206 -59.94 -17.99 1.96
C THR A 206 -60.86 -17.25 2.94
N ILE A 207 -60.37 -16.15 3.55
CA ILE A 207 -61.20 -15.29 4.42
C ILE A 207 -62.37 -14.67 3.64
N ASN A 208 -62.16 -14.25 2.37
CA ASN A 208 -63.21 -13.67 1.53
C ASN A 208 -64.29 -14.71 1.21
N LYS A 209 -63.91 -15.95 0.87
CA LYS A 209 -64.88 -17.06 0.62
C LYS A 209 -65.71 -17.38 1.87
N ILE A 210 -65.09 -17.36 3.06
CA ILE A 210 -65.85 -17.59 4.31
C ILE A 210 -66.79 -16.42 4.62
N LYS A 211 -66.43 -15.20 4.27
CA LYS A 211 -67.22 -13.97 4.48
C LYS A 211 -68.41 -13.87 3.54
N GLU A 212 -68.23 -14.25 2.28
CA GLU A 212 -69.37 -14.29 1.31
C GLU A 212 -70.48 -15.23 1.75
N ALA A 213 -70.16 -16.23 2.54
CA ALA A 213 -71.17 -17.16 3.09
C ALA A 213 -71.97 -16.57 4.27
N LYS A 214 -71.58 -15.47 4.86
CA LYS A 214 -72.30 -14.82 5.96
C LYS A 214 -72.51 -13.31 5.74
N LYS A 215 -73.68 -12.92 5.29
CA LYS A 215 -74.10 -11.50 5.20
C LYS A 215 -74.46 -10.96 6.60
N SER A 216 -73.65 -10.07 7.17
CA SER A 216 -74.04 -9.24 8.34
C SER A 216 -73.41 -7.87 8.29
N SER A 217 -74.06 -6.85 8.91
CA SER A 217 -73.72 -5.44 8.89
C SER A 217 -72.31 -5.10 9.52
N LEU A 218 -71.73 -6.01 10.28
CA LEU A 218 -70.42 -5.84 10.88
C LEU A 218 -69.25 -5.98 9.86
N ASN A 219 -69.56 -6.57 8.67
CA ASN A 219 -68.55 -6.77 7.64
C ASN A 219 -68.08 -5.42 7.02
N ASP A 220 -68.95 -4.42 6.97
CA ASP A 220 -68.61 -3.11 6.38
C ASP A 220 -67.65 -2.34 7.28
N GLU A 221 -67.85 -2.39 8.61
CA GLU A 221 -66.95 -1.74 9.55
C GLU A 221 -65.55 -2.39 9.59
N ILE A 222 -65.52 -3.73 9.51
CA ILE A 222 -64.28 -4.51 9.42
C ILE A 222 -63.53 -4.19 8.11
N ASN A 223 -64.27 -4.06 7.01
CA ASN A 223 -63.67 -3.74 5.71
C ASN A 223 -63.13 -2.31 5.68
N THR A 224 -63.79 -1.34 6.34
CA THR A 224 -63.33 0.05 6.44
C THR A 224 -62.01 0.13 7.22
N VAL A 225 -61.95 -0.47 8.40
CA VAL A 225 -60.72 -0.49 9.22
C VAL A 225 -59.54 -1.19 8.51
N ARG A 226 -59.86 -2.20 7.71
CA ARG A 226 -58.86 -2.94 6.92
C ARG A 226 -58.31 -2.10 5.76
N SER A 227 -59.15 -1.31 5.10
CA SER A 227 -58.77 -0.33 4.09
C SER A 227 -57.81 0.71 4.67
N ASP A 228 -58.09 1.20 5.89
CA ASP A 228 -57.24 2.15 6.60
C ASP A 228 -55.85 1.57 6.93
N ILE A 229 -55.80 0.31 7.34
CA ILE A 229 -54.51 -0.39 7.59
C ILE A 229 -53.69 -0.50 6.31
N LEU A 230 -54.30 -0.82 5.19
CA LEU A 230 -53.61 -0.93 3.90
C LEU A 230 -53.08 0.41 3.42
N SER A 231 -53.91 1.48 3.51
CA SER A 231 -53.50 2.85 3.19
C SER A 231 -52.30 3.30 4.03
N LYS A 232 -52.36 3.09 5.34
CA LYS A 232 -51.27 3.48 6.24
C LYS A 232 -50.01 2.63 6.09
N LYS A 233 -50.14 1.41 5.60
CA LYS A 233 -49.00 0.57 5.24
C LYS A 233 -48.24 1.10 4.00
N GLU A 234 -48.97 1.66 3.03
CA GLU A 234 -48.31 2.35 1.90
C GLU A 234 -47.55 3.59 2.36
N ASP A 235 -48.16 4.39 3.25
CA ASP A 235 -47.48 5.55 3.83
C ASP A 235 -46.21 5.14 4.59
N PHE A 236 -46.26 4.05 5.33
CA PHE A 236 -45.14 3.48 6.06
C PHE A 236 -43.99 3.07 5.11
N LEU A 237 -44.31 2.40 4.00
CA LEU A 237 -43.32 2.01 2.98
C LEU A 237 -42.68 3.23 2.29
N LYS A 238 -43.48 4.26 1.98
CA LYS A 238 -42.96 5.52 1.39
C LYS A 238 -41.97 6.20 2.32
N ILE A 239 -42.27 6.27 3.62
CA ILE A 239 -41.33 6.87 4.61
C ILE A 239 -40.10 6.00 4.76
N GLN A 240 -40.22 4.70 4.79
CA GLN A 240 -39.10 3.76 4.83
C GLN A 240 -38.14 3.97 3.65
N GLN A 241 -38.67 4.09 2.44
CA GLN A 241 -37.86 4.41 1.26
C GLN A 241 -37.19 5.78 1.35
N LYS A 242 -37.89 6.76 1.95
CA LYS A 242 -37.34 8.10 2.17
C LYS A 242 -36.13 8.05 3.11
N ILE A 243 -36.24 7.32 4.21
CA ILE A 243 -35.16 7.13 5.17
C ILE A 243 -33.94 6.50 4.47
N GLN A 244 -34.20 5.52 3.60
CA GLN A 244 -33.15 4.85 2.84
C GLN A 244 -32.38 5.81 1.91
N LYS A 245 -33.13 6.62 1.13
CA LYS A 245 -32.53 7.65 0.26
C LYS A 245 -31.72 8.69 1.02
N ILE A 246 -32.13 9.00 2.25
CA ILE A 246 -31.38 9.93 3.10
C ILE A 246 -30.04 9.28 3.51
N LYS A 247 -30.04 8.02 3.90
CA LYS A 247 -28.80 7.28 4.23
C LYS A 247 -27.82 7.21 3.07
N GLU A 248 -28.33 6.99 1.87
CA GLU A 248 -27.49 6.99 0.65
C GLU A 248 -26.82 8.34 0.43
N LYS A 249 -27.62 9.43 0.56
CA LYS A 249 -27.10 10.80 0.45
C LYS A 249 -26.10 11.15 1.57
N GLU A 250 -26.31 10.63 2.76
CA GLU A 250 -25.39 10.81 3.89
C GLU A 250 -24.03 10.14 3.59
N LEU A 251 -24.06 8.92 3.01
CA LEU A 251 -22.87 8.22 2.60
C LEU A 251 -22.13 8.95 1.46
N GLU A 252 -22.86 9.44 0.46
CA GLU A 252 -22.29 10.26 -0.62
C GLU A 252 -21.61 11.51 -0.08
N LEU A 253 -22.29 12.19 0.86
CA LEU A 253 -21.76 13.40 1.48
C LEU A 253 -20.48 13.11 2.26
N LYS A 254 -20.45 12.02 3.00
CA LYS A 254 -19.29 11.57 3.77
C LYS A 254 -18.09 11.26 2.86
N ASN A 255 -18.32 10.58 1.75
CA ASN A 255 -17.28 10.31 0.77
C ASN A 255 -16.72 11.60 0.14
N LEU A 256 -17.59 12.59 -0.12
CA LEU A 256 -17.18 13.91 -0.59
C LEU A 256 -16.35 14.66 0.46
N GLN A 257 -16.76 14.59 1.72
CA GLN A 257 -16.01 15.20 2.82
C GLN A 257 -14.61 14.58 2.95
N GLU A 258 -14.50 13.25 2.89
CA GLU A 258 -13.21 12.54 2.95
C GLU A 258 -12.28 12.95 1.79
N THR A 259 -12.86 13.13 0.59
CA THR A 259 -12.10 13.55 -0.60
C THR A 259 -11.56 14.97 -0.44
N GLU A 260 -12.41 15.90 0.03
CA GLU A 260 -11.99 17.29 0.26
C GLU A 260 -10.98 17.38 1.43
N TYR A 261 -11.14 16.56 2.45
CA TYR A 261 -10.21 16.50 3.57
C TYR A 261 -8.80 16.06 3.17
N LYS A 262 -8.70 15.09 2.24
CA LYS A 262 -7.41 14.68 1.67
C LYS A 262 -6.73 15.83 0.94
N LYS A 263 -7.50 16.55 0.10
CA LYS A 263 -6.98 17.72 -0.64
C LYS A 263 -6.51 18.83 0.30
N ILE A 264 -7.29 19.12 1.35
CA ILE A 264 -6.93 20.12 2.37
C ILE A 264 -5.60 19.77 3.02
N ARG A 265 -5.40 18.49 3.43
CA ARG A 265 -4.13 18.04 4.03
C ARG A 265 -2.94 18.18 3.07
N GLU A 266 -3.16 17.89 1.80
CA GLU A 266 -2.12 18.00 0.77
C GLU A 266 -1.68 19.46 0.59
N LEU A 267 -2.65 20.37 0.54
CA LEU A 267 -2.37 21.80 0.47
C LEU A 267 -1.74 22.35 1.75
N GLU A 268 -2.15 21.86 2.94
CA GLU A 268 -1.49 22.19 4.20
C GLU A 268 -0.02 21.78 4.21
N TYR A 269 0.27 20.61 3.62
CA TYR A 269 1.66 20.17 3.49
C TYR A 269 2.45 21.08 2.54
N GLN A 270 1.88 21.44 1.40
CA GLN A 270 2.51 22.35 0.43
C GLN A 270 2.76 23.72 1.04
N ILE A 271 1.78 24.28 1.78
CA ILE A 271 1.93 25.58 2.47
C ILE A 271 3.09 25.51 3.47
N ARG A 272 3.18 24.44 4.28
CA ARG A 272 4.29 24.26 5.23
C ARG A 272 5.63 24.13 4.52
N GLU A 273 5.64 23.51 3.34
CA GLU A 273 6.86 23.40 2.55
C GLU A 273 7.31 24.75 2.00
N PHE A 274 6.37 25.58 1.52
CA PHE A 274 6.65 26.96 1.15
C PHE A 274 7.16 27.78 2.34
N ASP A 275 6.58 27.59 3.53
CA ASP A 275 7.05 28.24 4.75
C ASP A 275 8.49 27.86 5.12
N ARG A 276 8.86 26.59 4.94
CA ARG A 276 10.24 26.12 5.14
C ARG A 276 11.18 26.78 4.14
N GLN A 277 10.79 26.81 2.88
CA GLN A 277 11.59 27.43 1.83
C GLN A 277 11.78 28.93 2.09
N LEU A 278 10.70 29.63 2.45
CA LEU A 278 10.75 31.07 2.78
C LEU A 278 11.61 31.37 4.01
N LYS A 279 11.64 30.50 5.02
CA LYS A 279 12.52 30.64 6.18
C LYS A 279 14.01 30.59 5.81
N VAL A 280 14.38 29.87 4.76
CA VAL A 280 15.75 29.85 4.27
C VAL A 280 16.13 31.22 3.70
N TYR A 281 15.19 31.85 2.98
CA TYR A 281 15.38 33.18 2.38
C TYR A 281 15.25 34.33 3.40
N ALA A 282 14.84 34.06 4.63
CA ALA A 282 14.78 35.06 5.69
C ALA A 282 16.17 35.43 6.26
N ASN A 283 17.21 34.70 5.88
CA ASN A 283 18.58 34.97 6.28
C ASN A 283 19.33 35.63 5.11
N ASP A 284 20.29 36.50 5.41
CA ASP A 284 21.10 37.17 4.40
C ASP A 284 21.98 36.18 3.62
N LYS A 285 22.33 35.08 4.23
CA LYS A 285 23.11 33.99 3.64
C LYS A 285 22.45 32.63 3.80
N CYS A 286 22.55 31.79 2.80
CA CYS A 286 22.04 30.43 2.84
C CYS A 286 22.74 29.62 3.97
N PRO A 287 22.00 29.04 4.91
CA PRO A 287 22.58 28.29 6.03
C PRO A 287 23.28 26.99 5.61
N VAL A 288 23.09 26.54 4.36
CA VAL A 288 23.64 25.28 3.86
C VAL A 288 24.91 25.52 3.02
N CYS A 289 24.92 26.51 2.13
CA CYS A 289 26.02 26.75 1.20
C CYS A 289 26.70 28.10 1.37
N GLY A 290 26.21 28.97 2.24
CA GLY A 290 26.79 30.28 2.52
C GLY A 290 26.63 31.32 1.41
N SER A 291 25.94 31.02 0.32
CA SER A 291 25.63 31.95 -0.77
C SER A 291 24.78 33.11 -0.29
N ASP A 292 24.99 34.27 -0.88
CA ASP A 292 24.20 35.47 -0.63
C ASP A 292 22.79 35.30 -1.18
N LEU A 293 21.80 35.46 -0.32
CA LEU A 293 20.37 35.34 -0.66
C LEU A 293 19.71 36.68 -1.00
N GLN A 294 20.45 37.80 -1.01
CA GLN A 294 19.99 39.14 -1.34
C GLN A 294 20.17 39.50 -2.83
N SER A 295 20.68 38.59 -3.66
CA SER A 295 20.76 38.85 -5.10
C SER A 295 19.39 38.90 -5.76
N ASP A 296 19.25 39.71 -6.83
CA ASP A 296 18.00 39.89 -7.57
C ASP A 296 17.36 38.56 -8.01
N GLU A 297 18.18 37.56 -8.36
CA GLU A 297 17.70 36.22 -8.71
C GLU A 297 17.06 35.48 -7.54
N HIS A 298 17.65 35.62 -6.36
CA HIS A 298 17.12 35.01 -5.14
C HIS A 298 15.88 35.74 -4.61
N LEU A 299 15.85 37.05 -4.74
CA LEU A 299 14.68 37.87 -4.39
C LEU A 299 13.51 37.53 -5.32
N ASN A 300 13.74 37.43 -6.63
CA ASN A 300 12.72 37.02 -7.59
C ASN A 300 12.16 35.61 -7.27
N LYS A 301 13.04 34.69 -6.86
CA LYS A 301 12.64 33.33 -6.50
C LYS A 301 11.87 33.28 -5.19
N GLN A 302 12.26 34.12 -4.22
CA GLN A 302 11.52 34.28 -2.96
C GLN A 302 10.10 34.80 -3.25
N ASP A 303 9.98 35.78 -4.13
CA ASP A 303 8.68 36.37 -4.46
C ASP A 303 7.80 35.39 -5.26
N LEU A 304 8.39 34.58 -6.11
CA LEU A 304 7.67 33.49 -6.78
C LEU A 304 7.11 32.48 -5.78
N ILE A 305 7.93 32.07 -4.80
CA ILE A 305 7.48 31.15 -3.74
C ILE A 305 6.38 31.80 -2.90
N LYS A 306 6.48 33.13 -2.61
CA LYS A 306 5.42 33.85 -1.92
C LYS A 306 4.11 33.86 -2.73
N GLN A 307 4.21 34.11 -4.05
CA GLN A 307 3.02 34.06 -4.92
C GLN A 307 2.39 32.67 -4.94
N GLN A 308 3.19 31.64 -5.14
CA GLN A 308 2.69 30.26 -5.11
C GLN A 308 2.07 29.88 -3.76
N LYS A 309 2.66 30.36 -2.67
CA LYS A 309 2.07 30.18 -1.33
C LYS A 309 0.70 30.84 -1.24
N ILE A 310 0.60 32.11 -1.66
CA ILE A 310 -0.67 32.87 -1.63
C ILE A 310 -1.74 32.18 -2.47
N GLU A 311 -1.40 31.72 -3.67
CA GLU A 311 -2.34 30.97 -4.52
C GLU A 311 -2.78 29.66 -3.85
N THR A 312 -1.84 28.93 -3.24
CA THR A 312 -2.13 27.69 -2.53
C THR A 312 -2.98 27.94 -1.28
N GLU A 313 -2.69 29.00 -0.53
CA GLU A 313 -3.50 29.44 0.62
C GLU A 313 -4.91 29.87 0.18
N HIS A 314 -5.04 30.51 -0.98
CA HIS A 314 -6.36 30.85 -1.51
C HIS A 314 -7.19 29.59 -1.79
N ILE A 315 -6.61 28.61 -2.50
CA ILE A 315 -7.27 27.33 -2.80
C ILE A 315 -7.59 26.59 -1.49
N TYR A 316 -6.66 26.59 -0.55
CA TYR A 316 -6.85 25.99 0.77
C TYR A 316 -8.07 26.61 1.49
N ASN A 317 -8.14 27.94 1.52
CA ASN A 317 -9.24 28.65 2.17
C ASN A 317 -10.59 28.40 1.48
N GLU A 318 -10.60 28.30 0.14
CA GLU A 318 -11.81 27.92 -0.61
C GLU A 318 -12.28 26.51 -0.25
N LEU A 319 -11.36 25.56 -0.15
CA LEU A 319 -11.68 24.17 0.22
C LEU A 319 -12.14 24.07 1.69
N VAL A 320 -11.55 24.85 2.58
CA VAL A 320 -12.00 24.93 3.98
C VAL A 320 -13.43 25.49 4.07
N LEU A 321 -13.74 26.53 3.28
CA LEU A 321 -15.09 27.06 3.18
C LEU A 321 -16.08 26.03 2.60
N LYS A 322 -15.65 25.31 1.58
CA LYS A 322 -16.44 24.24 0.96
C LYS A 322 -16.70 23.11 1.95
N LYS A 323 -15.69 22.71 2.72
CA LYS A 323 -15.81 21.74 3.82
C LYS A 323 -16.89 22.18 4.81
N LYS A 324 -16.83 23.43 5.27
CA LYS A 324 -17.82 23.97 6.21
C LYS A 324 -19.26 23.91 5.66
N LYS A 325 -19.42 24.21 4.34
CA LYS A 325 -20.72 24.07 3.67
C LYS A 325 -21.20 22.62 3.59
N LEU A 326 -20.28 21.68 3.46
CA LEU A 326 -20.63 20.24 3.46
C LEU A 326 -21.03 19.77 4.86
N GLU A 327 -20.37 20.25 5.92
CA GLU A 327 -20.75 20.01 7.32
C GLU A 327 -22.14 20.57 7.64
N GLU A 328 -22.46 21.77 7.15
CA GLU A 328 -23.82 22.36 7.30
C GLU A 328 -24.89 21.51 6.57
N LYS A 329 -24.55 20.96 5.39
CA LYS A 329 -25.46 20.05 4.68
C LYS A 329 -25.67 18.75 5.43
N GLU A 330 -24.63 18.22 6.06
CA GLU A 330 -24.70 17.02 6.89
C GLU A 330 -25.65 17.22 8.06
N ILE A 331 -25.52 18.33 8.77
CA ILE A 331 -26.42 18.67 9.88
C ILE A 331 -27.89 18.76 9.41
N LYS A 332 -28.13 19.40 8.26
CA LYS A 332 -29.48 19.49 7.67
C LYS A 332 -30.02 18.11 7.31
N LEU A 333 -29.17 17.27 6.71
CA LEU A 333 -29.56 15.91 6.33
C LEU A 333 -29.89 15.05 7.54
N ARG A 334 -29.09 15.19 8.60
CA ARG A 334 -29.32 14.54 9.90
C ARG A 334 -30.64 14.95 10.54
N ASN A 335 -30.96 16.24 10.55
CA ASN A 335 -32.26 16.74 11.06
C ASN A 335 -33.43 16.18 10.27
N ILE A 336 -33.27 16.06 8.93
CA ILE A 336 -34.28 15.43 8.07
C ILE A 336 -34.41 13.93 8.37
N TYR A 337 -33.30 13.27 8.63
CA TYR A 337 -33.28 11.87 9.03
C TYR A 337 -33.99 11.63 10.36
N GLU A 338 -33.69 12.46 11.37
CA GLU A 338 -34.32 12.39 12.68
C GLU A 338 -35.83 12.65 12.60
N SER A 339 -36.26 13.65 11.82
CA SER A 339 -37.67 13.90 11.55
C SER A 339 -38.38 12.72 10.85
N ALA A 340 -37.73 12.13 9.83
CA ALA A 340 -38.30 11.00 9.12
C ALA A 340 -38.42 9.74 10.01
N THR A 341 -37.44 9.53 10.90
CA THR A 341 -37.45 8.41 11.86
C THR A 341 -38.52 8.58 12.94
N SER A 342 -38.78 9.83 13.40
CA SER A 342 -39.92 10.12 14.30
C SER A 342 -41.25 9.75 13.66
N THR A 343 -41.49 10.29 12.45
CA THR A 343 -42.72 9.99 11.70
C THR A 343 -42.89 8.49 11.43
N PHE A 344 -41.80 7.79 11.15
CA PHE A 344 -41.83 6.33 10.98
C PHE A 344 -42.27 5.59 12.25
N SER A 345 -41.78 6.02 13.40
CA SER A 345 -42.16 5.44 14.70
C SER A 345 -43.64 5.70 15.04
N GLU A 346 -44.14 6.92 14.77
CA GLU A 346 -45.56 7.30 14.98
C GLU A 346 -46.51 6.47 14.11
N LEU A 347 -46.18 6.31 12.82
CA LEU A 347 -46.94 5.47 11.92
C LEU A 347 -46.96 4.00 12.34
N LYS A 348 -45.85 3.52 12.89
CA LYS A 348 -45.74 2.18 13.44
C LYS A 348 -46.70 1.98 14.62
N VAL A 349 -46.78 2.95 15.51
CA VAL A 349 -47.70 2.94 16.66
C VAL A 349 -49.16 2.98 16.18
N TYR A 350 -49.48 3.89 15.26
CA TYR A 350 -50.84 4.03 14.71
C TYR A 350 -51.30 2.75 14.01
N LEU A 351 -50.47 2.11 13.20
CA LEU A 351 -50.74 0.82 12.60
C LEU A 351 -51.02 -0.28 13.66
N THR A 352 -50.34 -0.20 14.78
CA THR A 352 -50.59 -1.14 15.88
C THR A 352 -51.94 -0.91 16.54
N GLN A 353 -52.36 0.36 16.72
CA GLN A 353 -53.67 0.70 17.27
C GLN A 353 -54.83 0.25 16.35
N LEU A 354 -54.72 0.48 15.05
CA LEU A 354 -55.69 0.01 14.07
C LEU A 354 -55.84 -1.51 14.07
N LYS A 355 -54.72 -2.24 14.20
CA LYS A 355 -54.71 -3.70 14.32
C LYS A 355 -55.41 -4.19 15.60
N THR A 356 -55.23 -3.45 16.70
CA THR A 356 -55.94 -3.74 17.94
C THR A 356 -57.45 -3.55 17.81
N ARG A 357 -57.88 -2.42 17.20
CA ARG A 357 -59.28 -2.14 16.92
C ARG A 357 -59.93 -3.18 16.00
N LEU A 358 -59.18 -3.61 14.97
CA LEU A 358 -59.61 -4.71 14.09
C LEU A 358 -59.82 -6.02 14.86
N LYS A 359 -58.96 -6.27 15.84
CA LYS A 359 -59.09 -7.46 16.71
C LYS A 359 -60.30 -7.40 17.62
N GLU A 360 -60.60 -6.20 18.18
CA GLU A 360 -61.81 -5.99 19.02
C GLU A 360 -63.10 -6.14 18.25
N LEU A 361 -63.21 -5.57 17.05
CA LEU A 361 -64.40 -5.74 16.17
C LEU A 361 -64.61 -7.20 15.79
N LYS A 362 -63.55 -7.96 15.60
CA LYS A 362 -63.60 -9.40 15.33
C LYS A 362 -64.00 -10.22 16.56
N ASN A 363 -63.53 -9.86 17.72
CA ASN A 363 -63.95 -10.51 18.95
C ASN A 363 -65.43 -10.31 19.23
N LYS A 364 -66.04 -9.19 18.78
CA LYS A 364 -67.49 -8.98 18.84
C LYS A 364 -68.24 -9.89 17.88
N GLN A 365 -67.67 -10.33 16.77
CA GLN A 365 -68.22 -11.33 15.86
C GLN A 365 -68.09 -12.76 16.41
N THR A 366 -67.16 -12.99 17.35
CA THR A 366 -66.86 -14.34 17.86
C THR A 366 -67.79 -14.84 18.94
N ILE A 367 -68.81 -14.06 19.32
CA ILE A 367 -69.83 -14.55 20.23
C ILE A 367 -70.76 -15.57 19.53
N ASP A 368 -70.72 -15.64 18.19
CA ASP A 368 -71.34 -16.71 17.42
C ASP A 368 -70.32 -17.68 16.85
N SER A 369 -70.60 -18.93 16.96
CA SER A 369 -69.78 -20.17 16.92
C SER A 369 -68.78 -20.42 15.77
N ASP A 370 -68.50 -19.45 14.87
CA ASP A 370 -67.69 -19.67 13.66
C ASP A 370 -66.41 -18.83 13.58
N SER A 371 -65.96 -18.28 14.69
CA SER A 371 -64.88 -17.31 14.74
C SER A 371 -63.46 -17.87 14.86
N ALA A 372 -63.33 -19.13 15.25
CA ALA A 372 -62.02 -19.73 15.52
C ALA A 372 -61.17 -19.82 14.24
N GLU A 373 -61.78 -20.23 13.13
CA GLU A 373 -61.08 -20.43 11.83
C GLU A 373 -60.60 -19.12 11.22
N ILE A 374 -61.43 -18.08 11.22
CA ILE A 374 -61.07 -16.74 10.71
C ILE A 374 -59.98 -16.13 11.60
N THR A 375 -60.05 -16.31 12.93
CA THR A 375 -59.08 -15.81 13.87
C THR A 375 -57.71 -16.44 13.69
N GLU A 376 -57.67 -17.74 13.38
CA GLU A 376 -56.43 -18.47 13.10
C GLU A 376 -55.80 -18.01 11.76
N LEU A 377 -56.63 -17.86 10.69
CA LEU A 377 -56.14 -17.34 9.41
C LEU A 377 -55.58 -15.92 9.53
N LEU A 378 -56.22 -15.04 10.31
CA LEU A 378 -55.75 -13.70 10.54
C LEU A 378 -54.45 -13.65 11.35
N LYS A 379 -54.29 -14.54 12.32
CA LYS A 379 -53.04 -14.71 13.06
C LYS A 379 -51.90 -15.16 12.13
N ASN A 380 -52.22 -16.01 11.17
CA ASN A 380 -51.26 -16.43 10.15
C ASN A 380 -50.89 -15.27 9.19
N ILE A 381 -51.88 -14.43 8.80
CA ILE A 381 -51.61 -13.23 8.00
C ILE A 381 -50.67 -12.27 8.76
N GLU A 382 -50.98 -11.95 10.03
CA GLU A 382 -50.14 -11.04 10.83
C GLU A 382 -48.71 -11.57 10.97
N LYS A 383 -48.56 -12.89 11.16
CA LYS A 383 -47.24 -13.54 11.22
C LYS A 383 -46.51 -13.43 9.88
N ASN A 384 -47.21 -13.67 8.76
CA ASN A 384 -46.62 -13.56 7.42
C ASN A 384 -46.28 -12.11 7.08
N GLU A 385 -47.11 -11.13 7.47
CA GLU A 385 -46.83 -9.70 7.25
C GLU A 385 -45.57 -9.24 8.02
N LYS A 386 -45.41 -9.65 9.27
CA LYS A 386 -44.18 -9.38 10.04
C LYS A 386 -42.95 -9.99 9.35
N SER A 387 -43.09 -11.23 8.90
CA SER A 387 -42.04 -11.95 8.18
C SER A 387 -41.71 -11.29 6.83
N LEU A 388 -42.73 -10.83 6.11
CA LEU A 388 -42.60 -10.10 4.85
C LEU A 388 -41.84 -8.80 5.03
N ASN A 389 -42.17 -8.01 6.05
CA ASN A 389 -41.47 -6.75 6.33
C ASN A 389 -40.00 -7.00 6.67
N VAL A 390 -39.70 -8.04 7.46
CA VAL A 390 -38.30 -8.41 7.76
C VAL A 390 -37.57 -8.85 6.49
N ALA A 391 -38.23 -9.64 5.62
CA ALA A 391 -37.64 -10.08 4.37
C ALA A 391 -37.40 -8.91 3.40
N LYS A 392 -38.34 -7.96 3.28
CA LYS A 392 -38.21 -6.75 2.45
C LYS A 392 -37.05 -5.87 2.92
N ASN A 393 -36.97 -5.58 4.21
CA ASN A 393 -35.86 -4.80 4.76
C ASN A 393 -34.49 -5.45 4.48
N LYS A 394 -34.42 -6.76 4.67
CA LYS A 394 -33.21 -7.53 4.37
C LYS A 394 -32.85 -7.53 2.88
N LYS A 395 -33.87 -7.61 2.00
CA LYS A 395 -33.66 -7.48 0.56
C LYS A 395 -33.14 -6.11 0.19
N ASP A 396 -33.68 -5.04 0.77
CA ASP A 396 -33.24 -3.67 0.53
C ASP A 396 -31.80 -3.46 1.01
N ASP A 397 -31.44 -3.98 2.17
CA ASP A 397 -30.05 -3.98 2.66
C ASP A 397 -29.09 -4.69 1.65
N CYS A 398 -29.53 -5.81 1.08
CA CYS A 398 -28.74 -6.52 0.07
C CYS A 398 -28.57 -5.69 -1.22
N ILE A 399 -29.60 -4.97 -1.65
CA ILE A 399 -29.55 -4.07 -2.82
C ILE A 399 -28.60 -2.91 -2.59
N VAL A 400 -28.64 -2.30 -1.40
CA VAL A 400 -27.69 -1.25 -1.01
C VAL A 400 -26.26 -1.77 -1.03
N ASN A 401 -26.02 -2.93 -0.44
CA ASN A 401 -24.71 -3.58 -0.45
C ASN A 401 -24.24 -3.87 -1.88
N GLN A 402 -25.13 -4.32 -2.77
CA GLN A 402 -24.81 -4.57 -4.17
C GLN A 402 -24.32 -3.29 -4.88
N ASN A 403 -24.94 -2.15 -4.62
CA ASN A 403 -24.52 -0.87 -5.16
C ASN A 403 -23.16 -0.42 -4.60
N ILE A 404 -22.92 -0.63 -3.30
CA ILE A 404 -21.62 -0.37 -2.67
C ILE A 404 -20.55 -1.25 -3.31
N PHE A 405 -20.83 -2.56 -3.45
CA PHE A 405 -19.88 -3.49 -4.05
C PHE A 405 -19.57 -3.16 -5.51
N LYS A 406 -20.54 -2.66 -6.27
CA LYS A 406 -20.31 -2.18 -7.64
C LYS A 406 -19.33 -1.01 -7.67
N LYS A 407 -19.51 -0.02 -6.81
CA LYS A 407 -18.59 1.12 -6.68
C LYS A 407 -17.20 0.68 -6.22
N LEU A 408 -17.13 -0.29 -5.31
CA LEU A 408 -15.86 -0.86 -4.86
C LEU A 408 -15.15 -1.66 -5.98
N ASP A 409 -15.89 -2.37 -6.82
CA ASP A 409 -15.33 -3.04 -8.01
C ASP A 409 -14.70 -2.02 -8.97
N GLU A 410 -15.38 -0.92 -9.24
CA GLU A 410 -14.85 0.17 -10.06
C GLU A 410 -13.61 0.78 -9.43
N LEU A 411 -13.62 1.00 -8.13
CA LEU A 411 -12.50 1.56 -7.37
C LEU A 411 -11.27 0.63 -7.37
N PHE A 412 -11.48 -0.68 -7.18
CA PHE A 412 -10.40 -1.68 -7.13
C PHE A 412 -10.08 -2.29 -8.50
N SER A 413 -10.76 -1.86 -9.56
CA SER A 413 -10.44 -2.26 -10.94
C SER A 413 -9.04 -1.79 -11.34
N ASP A 414 -8.50 -2.37 -12.40
CA ASP A 414 -7.21 -1.95 -12.97
C ASP A 414 -7.20 -0.48 -13.42
N SER A 415 -8.37 0.09 -13.74
CA SER A 415 -8.55 1.50 -14.09
C SER A 415 -8.79 2.43 -12.87
N GLY A 416 -8.98 1.89 -11.69
CA GLY A 416 -9.28 2.62 -10.46
C GLY A 416 -8.05 3.06 -9.67
N VAL A 417 -8.04 2.76 -8.37
CA VAL A 417 -6.96 3.14 -7.44
C VAL A 417 -5.60 2.63 -7.90
N LYS A 418 -5.54 1.41 -8.45
CA LYS A 418 -4.28 0.83 -8.93
C LYS A 418 -3.66 1.71 -10.03
N LYS A 419 -4.45 2.13 -11.00
CA LYS A 419 -3.99 3.05 -12.07
C LYS A 419 -3.55 4.40 -11.51
N SER A 420 -4.29 4.95 -10.56
CA SER A 420 -3.95 6.23 -9.92
C SER A 420 -2.60 6.14 -9.19
N ILE A 421 -2.37 5.05 -8.43
CA ILE A 421 -1.08 4.81 -7.77
C ILE A 421 0.03 4.68 -8.81
N ILE A 422 -0.17 3.88 -9.84
CA ILE A 422 0.80 3.68 -10.92
C ILE A 422 1.13 5.01 -11.60
N SER A 423 0.13 5.78 -12.00
CA SER A 423 0.33 7.08 -12.65
C SER A 423 1.10 8.07 -11.77
N SER A 424 0.88 8.06 -10.46
CA SER A 424 1.63 8.90 -9.51
C SER A 424 3.11 8.52 -9.38
N ILE A 425 3.44 7.27 -9.72
CA ILE A 425 4.80 6.71 -9.59
C ILE A 425 5.58 6.88 -10.90
N ILE A 426 4.91 6.77 -12.05
CA ILE A 426 5.56 6.77 -13.36
C ILE A 426 6.27 8.08 -13.67
N GLY A 427 5.66 9.22 -13.36
CA GLY A 427 6.29 10.52 -13.58
C GLY A 427 7.65 10.65 -12.89
N PRO A 428 7.75 10.44 -11.57
CA PRO A 428 9.02 10.40 -10.86
C PRO A 428 10.01 9.35 -11.39
N ILE A 429 9.55 8.14 -11.75
CA ILE A 429 10.43 7.11 -12.31
C ILE A 429 11.05 7.60 -13.63
N ASN A 430 10.25 8.13 -14.53
CA ASN A 430 10.73 8.63 -15.83
C ASN A 430 11.74 9.77 -15.65
N LYS A 431 11.48 10.69 -14.71
CA LYS A 431 12.45 11.73 -14.35
C LYS A 431 13.79 11.13 -13.88
N TYR A 432 13.77 10.15 -12.98
CA TYR A 432 15.00 9.51 -12.51
C TYR A 432 15.70 8.69 -13.60
N ILE A 433 14.97 8.05 -14.51
CA ILE A 433 15.56 7.39 -15.69
C ILE A 433 16.29 8.40 -16.54
N GLU A 434 15.66 9.55 -16.84
CA GLU A 434 16.26 10.61 -17.65
C GLU A 434 17.52 11.19 -16.99
N GLU A 435 17.49 11.45 -15.68
CA GLU A 435 18.67 11.89 -14.90
C GLU A 435 19.81 10.87 -15.01
N ASN A 436 19.52 9.59 -14.80
CA ASN A 436 20.54 8.53 -14.88
C ASN A 436 21.09 8.37 -16.29
N LEU A 437 20.27 8.48 -17.35
CA LEU A 437 20.71 8.39 -18.73
C LEU A 437 21.61 9.57 -19.11
N LYS A 438 21.29 10.77 -18.65
CA LYS A 438 22.17 11.95 -18.82
C LYS A 438 23.53 11.74 -18.19
N LEU A 439 23.58 11.20 -16.97
CA LEU A 439 24.84 10.88 -16.27
C LEU A 439 25.65 9.77 -16.96
N LEU A 440 24.98 8.87 -17.73
CA LEU A 440 25.63 7.85 -18.54
C LEU A 440 26.03 8.33 -19.93
N ASP A 441 25.84 9.62 -20.20
CA ASP A 441 26.07 10.25 -21.51
C ASP A 441 25.34 9.52 -22.63
N MET A 442 24.08 9.12 -22.35
CA MET A 442 23.23 8.41 -23.30
C MET A 442 22.32 9.39 -24.03
N PRO A 443 22.31 9.39 -25.37
CA PRO A 443 21.50 10.31 -26.15
C PRO A 443 20.01 9.94 -26.20
N PHE A 444 19.62 8.83 -25.57
CA PHE A 444 18.26 8.31 -25.59
C PHE A 444 17.42 8.91 -24.47
N LYS A 445 16.13 9.11 -24.77
CA LYS A 445 15.10 9.28 -23.77
C LYS A 445 14.32 7.98 -23.64
N VAL A 446 14.13 7.52 -22.42
CA VAL A 446 13.35 6.31 -22.10
C VAL A 446 12.17 6.73 -21.23
N ASN A 447 10.97 6.44 -21.71
CA ASN A 447 9.74 6.70 -20.99
C ASN A 447 9.00 5.39 -20.73
N LEU A 448 8.56 5.20 -19.52
CA LEU A 448 7.64 4.13 -19.14
C LEU A 448 6.22 4.69 -19.17
N ASN A 449 5.29 3.94 -19.77
CA ASN A 449 3.87 4.27 -19.72
C ASN A 449 3.19 3.64 -18.47
N ASP A 450 1.89 3.83 -18.31
CA ASP A 450 1.08 3.28 -17.21
C ASP A 450 0.98 1.74 -17.18
N GLN A 451 1.38 1.09 -18.27
CA GLN A 451 1.56 -0.37 -18.34
C GLN A 451 3.01 -0.81 -18.14
N PHE A 452 3.91 0.15 -17.81
CA PHE A 452 5.36 -0.06 -17.72
C PHE A 452 6.03 -0.57 -19.00
N ASN A 453 5.41 -0.34 -20.14
CA ASN A 453 6.08 -0.53 -21.41
C ASN A 453 7.02 0.65 -21.63
N ALA A 454 8.27 0.32 -21.95
CA ALA A 454 9.27 1.32 -22.25
C ALA A 454 9.19 1.71 -23.72
N SER A 455 9.17 3.00 -24.00
CA SER A 455 9.48 3.58 -25.29
C SER A 455 10.84 4.25 -25.21
N ILE A 456 11.66 4.07 -26.25
CA ILE A 456 12.96 4.70 -26.36
C ILE A 456 12.90 5.66 -27.53
N THR A 457 13.32 6.89 -27.32
CA THR A 457 13.39 7.90 -28.38
C THR A 457 14.79 8.48 -28.50
N LEU A 458 15.25 8.68 -29.72
CA LEU A 458 16.50 9.36 -30.06
C LEU A 458 16.18 10.56 -30.92
N LEU A 459 16.51 11.76 -30.48
CA LEU A 459 16.23 13.02 -31.20
C LEU A 459 14.77 13.14 -31.65
N GLY A 460 13.83 12.61 -30.86
CA GLY A 460 12.39 12.65 -31.13
C GLY A 460 11.84 11.50 -32.00
N ASN A 461 12.68 10.60 -32.50
CA ASN A 461 12.26 9.42 -33.26
C ASN A 461 12.25 8.18 -32.38
N ASP A 462 11.23 7.33 -32.54
CA ASP A 462 11.16 6.05 -31.82
C ASP A 462 12.28 5.11 -32.28
N VAL A 463 12.93 4.48 -31.32
CA VAL A 463 14.01 3.51 -31.51
C VAL A 463 13.56 2.16 -31.00
N ASP A 464 13.73 1.13 -31.81
CA ASP A 464 13.45 -0.24 -31.38
C ASP A 464 14.52 -0.69 -30.36
N VAL A 465 14.07 -1.27 -29.24
CA VAL A 465 14.94 -1.83 -28.21
C VAL A 465 15.93 -2.86 -28.75
N GLU A 466 15.52 -3.61 -29.78
CA GLU A 466 16.36 -4.64 -30.42
C GLU A 466 17.53 -4.05 -31.23
N THR A 467 17.47 -2.77 -31.58
CA THR A 467 18.54 -2.09 -32.32
C THR A 467 19.65 -1.54 -31.44
N LEU A 468 19.43 -1.51 -30.12
CA LEU A 468 20.44 -1.07 -29.16
C LEU A 468 21.58 -2.08 -29.06
N SER A 469 22.80 -1.59 -28.97
CA SER A 469 23.96 -2.43 -28.63
C SER A 469 23.78 -3.06 -27.24
N THR A 470 24.50 -4.16 -26.99
CA THR A 470 24.46 -4.83 -25.68
C THR A 470 24.87 -3.89 -24.54
N GLY A 471 25.83 -2.99 -24.77
CA GLY A 471 26.28 -2.00 -23.79
C GLY A 471 25.21 -0.95 -23.50
N GLU A 472 24.58 -0.39 -24.53
CA GLU A 472 23.48 0.58 -24.41
C GLU A 472 22.28 -0.03 -23.69
N THR A 473 21.86 -1.22 -24.10
CA THR A 473 20.76 -1.94 -23.41
C THR A 473 21.04 -2.10 -21.92
N LYS A 474 22.29 -2.39 -21.54
CA LYS A 474 22.66 -2.51 -20.12
C LYS A 474 22.64 -1.18 -19.39
N LYS A 475 23.17 -0.11 -20.00
CA LYS A 475 23.12 1.24 -19.42
C LYS A 475 21.66 1.68 -19.20
N VAL A 476 20.76 1.44 -20.17
CA VAL A 476 19.32 1.69 -20.02
C VAL A 476 18.72 0.86 -18.88
N ASN A 477 19.01 -0.43 -18.83
CA ASN A 477 18.51 -1.31 -17.75
C ASN A 477 19.01 -0.87 -16.36
N ILE A 478 20.27 -0.45 -16.25
CA ILE A 478 20.82 0.09 -14.99
C ILE A 478 20.12 1.39 -14.61
N SER A 479 19.86 2.28 -15.57
CA SER A 479 19.14 3.53 -15.34
C SER A 479 17.73 3.30 -14.81
N ILE A 480 17.00 2.35 -15.41
CA ILE A 480 15.67 1.95 -14.95
C ILE A 480 15.76 1.31 -13.54
N MET A 481 16.73 0.43 -13.32
CA MET A 481 16.95 -0.23 -12.03
C MET A 481 17.20 0.81 -10.91
N LEU A 482 18.07 1.79 -11.15
CA LEU A 482 18.38 2.82 -10.17
C LEU A 482 17.20 3.76 -9.92
N ALA A 483 16.47 4.16 -10.96
CA ALA A 483 15.25 4.95 -10.81
C ALA A 483 14.22 4.22 -9.94
N TYR A 484 14.11 2.92 -10.15
CA TYR A 484 13.26 2.06 -9.39
C TYR A 484 13.67 1.94 -7.91
N LEU A 485 14.98 1.76 -7.67
CA LEU A 485 15.54 1.72 -6.31
C LEU A 485 15.31 3.04 -5.56
N LYS A 486 15.44 4.18 -6.25
CA LYS A 486 15.10 5.50 -5.68
C LYS A 486 13.65 5.52 -5.18
N MET A 487 12.71 5.06 -5.98
CA MET A 487 11.27 5.03 -5.61
C MET A 487 10.98 4.11 -4.42
N ILE A 488 11.63 2.95 -4.36
CA ILE A 488 11.49 2.02 -3.24
C ILE A 488 12.01 2.66 -1.96
N ARG A 489 13.15 3.31 -2.02
CA ARG A 489 13.77 3.95 -0.87
C ARG A 489 12.94 5.09 -0.28
N MET A 490 12.21 5.83 -1.09
CA MET A 490 11.26 6.83 -0.59
C MET A 490 10.21 6.23 0.37
N LYS A 491 9.86 4.94 0.16
CA LYS A 491 8.89 4.24 1.01
C LYS A 491 9.54 3.44 2.13
N ARG A 492 10.74 2.90 1.91
CA ARG A 492 11.43 2.01 2.87
C ARG A 492 12.91 2.33 2.95
N LYS A 493 13.36 2.82 4.09
CA LYS A 493 14.76 3.18 4.34
C LYS A 493 15.57 1.93 4.73
N ILE A 494 16.04 1.15 3.74
CA ILE A 494 17.01 0.07 3.94
C ILE A 494 18.34 0.54 3.37
N ASN A 495 19.42 0.58 4.17
CA ASN A 495 20.69 1.21 3.80
C ASN A 495 21.70 0.26 3.17
N ILE A 496 21.30 -0.90 2.68
CA ILE A 496 22.19 -1.82 1.98
C ILE A 496 21.62 -2.21 0.62
N LEU A 497 22.50 -2.41 -0.36
CA LEU A 497 22.20 -2.90 -1.69
C LEU A 497 23.36 -3.73 -2.20
N PHE A 498 23.10 -4.96 -2.67
CA PHE A 498 24.07 -5.83 -3.32
C PHE A 498 23.80 -5.88 -4.81
N LEU A 499 24.81 -5.52 -5.60
CA LEU A 499 24.76 -5.57 -7.07
C LEU A 499 25.75 -6.61 -7.58
N ASP A 500 25.25 -7.65 -8.23
CA ASP A 500 26.07 -8.76 -8.71
C ASP A 500 26.17 -8.73 -10.25
N GLU A 501 27.41 -8.78 -10.76
CA GLU A 501 27.72 -8.90 -12.20
C GLU A 501 27.16 -7.79 -13.11
N ILE A 502 26.95 -6.56 -12.60
CA ILE A 502 26.34 -5.49 -13.39
C ILE A 502 27.23 -4.98 -14.55
N PHE A 503 28.53 -5.21 -14.52
CA PHE A 503 29.49 -4.71 -15.52
C PHE A 503 29.80 -5.68 -16.65
N SER A 504 29.20 -6.87 -16.67
CA SER A 504 29.45 -7.85 -17.75
C SER A 504 29.12 -7.25 -19.12
N SER A 505 30.05 -7.27 -20.07
CA SER A 505 29.90 -6.73 -21.44
C SER A 505 29.67 -5.22 -21.52
N ILE A 506 30.23 -4.46 -20.60
CA ILE A 506 30.29 -2.99 -20.64
C ILE A 506 31.76 -2.59 -20.84
N ASP A 507 32.00 -1.56 -21.61
CA ASP A 507 33.30 -0.97 -21.82
C ASP A 507 33.82 -0.24 -20.58
N ILE A 508 35.09 0.11 -20.55
CA ILE A 508 35.75 0.75 -19.40
C ILE A 508 35.12 2.12 -19.13
N GLU A 509 34.80 2.91 -20.13
CA GLU A 509 34.16 4.23 -19.99
C GLU A 509 32.78 4.10 -19.39
N GLY A 510 31.98 3.13 -19.87
CA GLY A 510 30.68 2.84 -19.31
C GLY A 510 30.75 2.33 -17.86
N ILE A 511 31.77 1.52 -17.51
CA ILE A 511 32.01 1.10 -16.13
C ILE A 511 32.27 2.33 -15.25
N ASN A 512 33.14 3.24 -15.70
CA ASN A 512 33.47 4.47 -14.96
C ASN A 512 32.20 5.30 -14.72
N SER A 513 31.40 5.51 -15.74
CA SER A 513 30.14 6.27 -15.65
C SER A 513 29.16 5.63 -14.68
N ILE A 514 28.99 4.31 -14.75
CA ILE A 514 28.08 3.57 -13.84
C ILE A 514 28.58 3.65 -12.39
N VAL A 515 29.88 3.54 -12.16
CA VAL A 515 30.47 3.68 -10.81
C VAL A 515 30.20 5.07 -10.24
N GLN A 516 30.31 6.12 -11.05
CA GLN A 516 29.99 7.49 -10.60
C GLN A 516 28.50 7.61 -10.22
N ILE A 517 27.60 7.07 -11.03
CA ILE A 517 26.16 7.07 -10.69
C ILE A 517 25.91 6.28 -9.41
N LEU A 518 26.53 5.11 -9.23
CA LEU A 518 26.38 4.32 -8.01
C LEU A 518 26.93 5.05 -6.78
N LYS A 519 28.02 5.80 -6.91
CA LYS A 519 28.51 6.67 -5.84
C LYS A 519 27.53 7.77 -5.51
N HIS A 520 27.03 8.46 -6.53
CA HIS A 520 26.01 9.49 -6.34
C HIS A 520 24.78 8.92 -5.64
N PHE A 521 24.27 7.79 -6.13
CA PHE A 521 23.14 7.08 -5.53
C PHE A 521 23.43 6.66 -4.08
N ALA A 522 24.61 6.08 -3.79
CA ALA A 522 24.97 5.67 -2.45
C ALA A 522 24.91 6.84 -1.46
N ARG A 523 25.40 8.00 -1.85
CA ARG A 523 25.48 9.19 -1.01
C ARG A 523 24.16 9.93 -0.88
N GLU A 524 23.51 10.22 -2.01
CA GLU A 524 22.22 10.90 -2.03
C GLU A 524 21.17 10.17 -1.17
N TRP A 525 21.18 8.84 -1.23
CA TRP A 525 20.16 8.01 -0.60
C TRP A 525 20.64 7.31 0.68
N ASN A 526 21.85 7.58 1.14
CA ASN A 526 22.45 6.95 2.31
C ASN A 526 22.37 5.42 2.26
N VAL A 527 22.91 4.82 1.17
CA VAL A 527 22.91 3.38 0.91
C VAL A 527 24.33 2.88 0.79
N ASN A 528 24.67 1.84 1.52
CA ASN A 528 25.89 1.09 1.30
C ASN A 528 25.69 0.15 0.12
N VAL A 529 26.28 0.48 -1.03
CA VAL A 529 26.18 -0.30 -2.26
C VAL A 529 27.37 -1.25 -2.33
N PHE A 530 27.09 -2.54 -2.18
CA PHE A 530 28.08 -3.60 -2.34
C PHE A 530 28.10 -4.05 -3.80
N LEU A 531 29.17 -3.79 -4.49
CA LEU A 531 29.38 -4.21 -5.86
C LEU A 531 30.20 -5.48 -5.91
N VAL A 532 29.63 -6.55 -6.43
CA VAL A 532 30.32 -7.82 -6.66
C VAL A 532 30.85 -7.85 -8.08
N HIS A 533 32.16 -7.94 -8.24
CA HIS A 533 32.80 -8.04 -9.57
C HIS A 533 34.00 -8.96 -9.56
N HIS A 534 34.28 -9.58 -10.70
CA HIS A 534 35.33 -10.59 -10.84
C HIS A 534 36.57 -10.08 -11.57
N SER A 535 36.44 -9.00 -12.36
CA SER A 535 37.56 -8.38 -13.09
C SER A 535 38.31 -7.38 -12.23
N HIS A 536 39.55 -7.05 -12.63
CA HIS A 536 40.32 -6.00 -11.99
C HIS A 536 39.72 -4.63 -12.32
N LEU A 537 38.99 -4.07 -11.36
CA LEU A 537 38.55 -2.69 -11.37
C LEU A 537 39.57 -1.82 -10.63
N ASP A 538 39.68 -0.57 -11.06
CA ASP A 538 40.48 0.40 -10.31
C ASP A 538 39.87 0.60 -8.92
N ARG A 539 40.63 0.19 -7.89
CA ARG A 539 40.19 0.27 -6.49
C ARG A 539 39.92 1.70 -6.03
N ASN A 540 40.60 2.68 -6.59
CA ASN A 540 40.43 4.09 -6.27
C ASN A 540 39.03 4.63 -6.61
N MET A 541 38.31 3.91 -7.46
CA MET A 541 36.91 4.22 -7.78
C MET A 541 35.93 3.93 -6.66
N PHE A 542 36.32 3.26 -5.59
CA PHE A 542 35.48 2.82 -4.48
C PHE A 542 35.83 3.58 -3.19
N ASP A 543 34.91 3.58 -2.25
CA ASP A 543 35.15 4.14 -0.91
C ASP A 543 35.84 3.10 -0.01
N ARG A 544 35.45 1.83 -0.19
CA ARG A 544 36.01 0.67 0.50
C ARG A 544 36.13 -0.51 -0.44
N VAL A 545 37.12 -1.33 -0.18
CA VAL A 545 37.28 -2.64 -0.82
C VAL A 545 37.26 -3.72 0.26
N LEU A 546 36.34 -4.67 0.14
CA LEU A 546 36.32 -5.87 0.95
C LEU A 546 36.82 -7.01 0.07
N HIS A 547 38.07 -7.36 0.24
CA HIS A 547 38.68 -8.46 -0.47
C HIS A 547 38.42 -9.78 0.26
N ILE A 548 37.72 -10.70 -0.39
CA ILE A 548 37.39 -11.99 0.20
C ILE A 548 38.40 -13.01 -0.35
N GLU A 549 39.33 -13.37 0.51
CA GLU A 549 40.28 -14.44 0.24
C GLU A 549 39.80 -15.76 0.80
N LYS A 550 40.18 -16.83 0.12
CA LYS A 550 39.88 -18.18 0.53
C LYS A 550 41.15 -19.03 0.39
N ASN A 551 41.69 -19.38 1.54
CA ASN A 551 42.69 -20.47 1.63
C ASN A 551 41.94 -21.78 1.91
N ILE A 552 41.91 -22.24 3.14
CA ILE A 552 41.05 -23.34 3.61
C ILE A 552 39.63 -22.80 3.86
N THR A 553 39.53 -21.71 4.57
CA THR A 553 38.29 -20.97 4.84
C THR A 553 38.40 -19.54 4.33
N SER A 554 37.24 -18.89 4.15
CA SER A 554 37.19 -17.51 3.69
C SER A 554 37.36 -16.52 4.84
N TYR A 555 38.01 -15.40 4.53
CA TYR A 555 38.14 -14.26 5.42
C TYR A 555 38.07 -12.96 4.62
N ILE A 556 37.75 -11.86 5.29
CA ILE A 556 37.59 -10.53 4.71
C ILE A 556 38.82 -9.70 5.05
N GLN A 557 39.46 -9.15 4.04
CA GLN A 557 40.44 -8.07 4.19
C GLN A 557 39.79 -6.75 3.78
N GLU A 558 39.78 -5.80 4.68
CA GLU A 558 39.18 -4.49 4.43
C GLU A 558 40.26 -3.45 4.10
N GLU A 559 40.02 -2.73 3.00
CA GLU A 559 40.84 -1.57 2.61
C GLU A 559 39.89 -0.37 2.44
N ARG A 560 40.14 0.72 3.19
CA ARG A 560 39.41 1.98 3.02
C ARG A 560 40.20 2.90 2.10
N ILE A 561 39.60 3.24 0.98
CA ILE A 561 40.22 4.14 -0.02
C ILE A 561 39.92 5.59 0.34
N LYS A 562 38.69 5.84 0.86
CA LYS A 562 38.30 7.17 1.35
C LYS A 562 37.96 7.12 2.83
N THR A 563 38.36 8.17 3.53
CA THR A 563 38.02 8.34 4.95
C THR A 563 36.56 8.79 5.10
N PRO A 564 35.91 8.48 6.23
CA PRO A 564 34.59 8.98 6.53
C PRO A 564 34.43 10.50 6.38
N LYS A 565 35.47 11.25 6.71
CA LYS A 565 35.50 12.72 6.58
C LYS A 565 35.46 13.16 5.11
N GLN A 566 36.19 12.49 4.23
CA GLN A 566 36.19 12.78 2.80
C GLN A 566 34.85 12.45 2.16
N ILE A 567 34.22 11.33 2.57
CA ILE A 567 32.88 10.96 2.08
C ILE A 567 31.85 11.99 2.51
N LYS A 568 31.88 12.42 3.77
CA LYS A 568 30.99 13.46 4.29
C LYS A 568 31.14 14.78 3.53
N GLN A 569 32.36 15.19 3.23
CA GLN A 569 32.64 16.38 2.42
C GLN A 569 32.04 16.27 1.01
N GLU A 570 32.22 15.12 0.36
CA GLU A 570 31.62 14.89 -0.97
C GLU A 570 30.08 14.93 -0.94
N VAL A 571 29.42 14.43 0.12
CA VAL A 571 27.96 14.56 0.30
C VAL A 571 27.54 16.03 0.40
N GLU A 572 28.27 16.82 1.18
CA GLU A 572 28.04 18.26 1.33
C GLU A 572 28.23 19.02 0.00
N ASP A 573 29.22 18.63 -0.79
CA ASP A 573 29.48 19.24 -2.09
C ASP A 573 28.43 18.86 -3.14
N LEU A 574 27.97 17.60 -3.15
CA LEU A 574 26.86 17.15 -4.02
C LEU A 574 25.54 17.85 -3.68
N THR A 575 25.25 18.05 -2.41
CA THR A 575 24.05 18.79 -1.99
C THR A 575 24.09 20.26 -2.44
N LYS A 576 25.28 20.88 -2.48
CA LYS A 576 25.47 22.22 -3.01
C LYS A 576 25.25 22.27 -4.53
N ILE A 577 25.76 21.28 -5.29
CA ILE A 577 25.63 21.20 -6.74
C ILE A 577 24.16 21.01 -7.13
N ASN A 578 23.44 20.09 -6.51
CA ASN A 578 22.01 19.89 -6.74
C ASN A 578 21.16 21.14 -6.44
N TYR A 579 21.54 21.90 -5.41
CA TYR A 579 20.88 23.16 -5.08
C TYR A 579 21.12 24.24 -6.14
N ILE A 580 22.29 24.25 -6.77
CA ILE A 580 22.63 25.19 -7.86
C ILE A 580 21.91 24.79 -9.15
N GLU A 581 21.85 23.50 -9.51
CA GLU A 581 21.13 23.02 -10.70
C GLU A 581 19.61 23.25 -10.60
N GLU A 582 18.99 23.08 -9.42
CA GLU A 582 17.58 23.43 -9.20
C GLU A 582 17.29 24.94 -9.36
N ILE A 583 18.30 25.81 -9.21
CA ILE A 583 18.18 27.24 -9.41
C ILE A 583 18.27 27.62 -10.90
N TYR A 584 19.01 26.85 -11.71
CA TYR A 584 19.20 27.12 -13.14
C TYR A 584 18.15 26.44 -14.06
N ASP A 585 17.47 25.40 -13.58
CA ASP A 585 16.44 24.66 -14.35
C ASP A 585 14.98 25.16 -14.11
N ASN A 586 14.81 26.25 -13.34
CA ASN A 586 13.51 26.92 -13.12
C ASN A 586 13.57 28.34 -13.78
#